data_3c8ef48ef70b88ca81bc9ad3cfca40c7
#
_entry.id   3c8ef48ef70b88ca81bc9ad3cfca40c7
#
_cell.length_a   1.000
_cell.length_b   1.000
_cell.length_c   1.000
_cell.angle_alpha   90.00
_cell.angle_beta   90.00
_cell.angle_gamma   90.00
#
_symmetry.space_group_name_H-M   'P 1'
#
loop_
_entity.id
_entity.type
_entity.pdbx_description
1 polymer ?
#
loop_
_entity_poly.entity_id
_entity_poly.type
_entity_poly.pdbx_seq_one_letter_code
_entity_poly.pdbx_strand_id
1 'polypeptide(L)'
;MQTILTNCRTARIPAAVFAVFAMLVASTQLLAAPPQAGSGSAGVYPVKISSNGRYLVDQKNVPFLIVGDTPQGLMGRLTEAQAEFYFADRQAHGFNTMGWIDVACAGPDYRDNKEATTPDRIRPYTGFVAGGTDFTHYDLTKPNEAYFARLDHVVMLAAKHGLLVFIDPIETIGWLPTLRNNGLASAYSYGQYLGRRYKRFANVAWLNGNDFNSWKDPKDDALVQAVAKGIKSEDPVHLHSVELNVHTSSSLDDPTWAPLIALNGTYTYSPTYMQMLHSYNQTPVMPTYLLEAHYELEPVGDPPDFGTPSVVRREEYWTMLSGGTGQFYGNKYTWSFVPGWESHIDTVGVTQLTIWKKFFSSLPWQNLIPDQDHKAVTAGLGTWGTFQTRVSQSDYCTAAKTPDGSYVIVYLPTARTVTVNMASLKASAHAKWFDPTNGTYTNVPGGPVANTGARQFTPPGKNHEGADDWVLLLAASGSSRH
;
A
#
# COMPACT_ATOMS: atom_id res chain seq x y z
N MET A 1 41.17 77.07 -7.26
CA MET A 1 42.27 77.07 -8.20
C MET A 1 41.81 76.40 -9.46
N GLN A 2 41.56 77.16 -10.46
CA GLN A 2 41.63 76.98 -11.92
C GLN A 2 40.96 75.76 -12.50
N THR A 3 39.76 75.89 -13.15
CA THR A 3 39.53 76.40 -14.52
C THR A 3 40.25 75.58 -15.59
N ILE A 4 39.51 74.94 -16.47
CA ILE A 4 39.46 75.20 -17.89
C ILE A 4 38.24 74.60 -18.56
N LEU A 5 37.48 75.50 -19.21
CA LEU A 5 36.44 75.28 -20.21
C LEU A 5 37.07 74.89 -21.56
N THR A 6 36.37 74.09 -22.38
CA THR A 6 36.26 74.37 -23.84
C THR A 6 35.10 73.58 -24.48
N ASN A 7 34.20 74.33 -24.91
CA ASN A 7 33.34 74.41 -26.09
C ASN A 7 33.52 73.43 -27.26
N CYS A 8 32.44 72.95 -27.81
CA CYS A 8 31.81 73.28 -29.13
C CYS A 8 31.30 71.99 -29.75
N ARG A 9 30.15 71.83 -30.27
CA ARG A 9 29.34 72.41 -31.33
C ARG A 9 28.10 71.61 -31.55
N THR A 10 27.01 72.28 -31.72
CA THR A 10 25.71 71.82 -32.19
C THR A 10 25.75 71.21 -33.58
N ALA A 11 25.14 70.09 -33.81
CA ALA A 11 24.63 69.67 -35.12
C ALA A 11 23.20 69.16 -34.97
N ARG A 12 22.28 69.84 -35.60
CA ARG A 12 20.87 69.43 -35.77
C ARG A 12 20.78 68.38 -36.85
N ILE A 13 20.08 67.28 -36.61
CA ILE A 13 19.57 66.32 -37.62
C ILE A 13 18.12 66.06 -37.34
N PRO A 14 17.26 65.87 -38.35
CA PRO A 14 15.82 66.09 -38.28
C PRO A 14 15.03 64.83 -37.78
N ALA A 15 13.85 65.11 -37.28
CA ALA A 15 12.90 64.12 -36.79
C ALA A 15 12.43 63.10 -37.89
N ALA A 16 12.74 61.87 -37.71
CA ALA A 16 12.09 60.74 -38.41
C ALA A 16 11.06 60.12 -37.53
N VAL A 17 9.83 60.13 -37.98
CA VAL A 17 8.66 59.48 -37.37
C VAL A 17 8.85 57.97 -37.49
N PHE A 18 9.05 57.25 -36.38
CA PHE A 18 8.94 55.80 -36.35
C PHE A 18 7.58 55.40 -35.74
N ALA A 19 6.72 54.89 -36.57
CA ALA A 19 5.52 54.19 -36.16
C ALA A 19 5.91 52.83 -35.54
N VAL A 20 5.72 52.70 -34.23
CA VAL A 20 5.93 51.43 -33.54
C VAL A 20 4.65 50.58 -33.73
N PHE A 21 4.73 49.58 -34.59
CA PHE A 21 3.74 48.48 -34.64
C PHE A 21 4.01 47.58 -33.43
N ALA A 22 3.16 47.63 -32.42
CA ALA A 22 3.12 46.66 -31.34
C ALA A 22 2.51 45.36 -31.86
N MET A 23 3.35 44.37 -32.22
CA MET A 23 2.91 42.98 -32.39
C MET A 23 2.68 42.38 -31.00
N LEU A 24 1.41 42.18 -30.63
CA LEU A 24 1.05 41.25 -29.55
C LEU A 24 1.41 39.83 -30.01
N VAL A 25 2.52 39.30 -29.53
CA VAL A 25 2.83 37.88 -29.61
C VAL A 25 2.03 37.22 -28.47
N ALA A 26 0.88 36.69 -28.79
CA ALA A 26 0.19 35.76 -27.89
C ALA A 26 1.04 34.49 -27.80
N SER A 27 1.81 34.33 -26.71
CA SER A 27 2.48 33.08 -26.39
C SER A 27 1.44 32.07 -25.96
N THR A 28 0.91 31.29 -26.89
CA THR A 28 0.25 30.04 -26.59
C THR A 28 1.32 29.10 -25.99
N GLN A 29 1.32 28.97 -24.67
CA GLN A 29 2.01 27.87 -24.04
C GLN A 29 1.34 26.57 -24.54
N LEU A 30 2.01 25.89 -25.49
CA LEU A 30 1.71 24.49 -25.75
C LEU A 30 2.01 23.76 -24.43
N LEU A 31 0.94 23.35 -23.73
CA LEU A 31 1.05 22.30 -22.73
C LEU A 31 1.64 21.08 -23.42
N ALA A 32 2.91 20.77 -23.11
CA ALA A 32 3.53 19.55 -23.58
C ALA A 32 2.65 18.37 -23.23
N ALA A 33 2.37 17.51 -24.19
CA ALA A 33 1.67 16.27 -23.94
C ALA A 33 2.42 15.50 -22.85
N PRO A 34 1.72 14.91 -21.86
CA PRO A 34 2.37 14.18 -20.79
C PRO A 34 3.21 13.05 -21.39
N PRO A 35 4.41 12.78 -20.83
CA PRO A 35 5.20 11.63 -21.25
C PRO A 35 4.38 10.36 -21.06
N GLN A 36 4.33 9.52 -22.08
CA GLN A 36 3.68 8.20 -22.02
C GLN A 36 4.42 7.34 -20.99
N ALA A 37 3.65 6.55 -20.22
CA ALA A 37 4.17 5.60 -19.27
C ALA A 37 5.32 4.78 -19.88
N GLY A 38 6.41 4.61 -19.11
CA GLY A 38 7.57 3.85 -19.55
C GLY A 38 7.20 2.45 -20.03
N SER A 39 7.86 1.96 -21.06
CA SER A 39 7.58 0.71 -21.79
C SER A 39 7.61 -0.58 -20.94
N GLY A 40 7.93 -0.51 -19.65
CA GLY A 40 7.97 -1.66 -18.74
C GLY A 40 6.64 -2.01 -18.07
N SER A 41 5.67 -1.08 -17.98
CA SER A 41 4.37 -1.28 -17.32
C SER A 41 3.19 -1.41 -18.29
N ALA A 42 3.43 -1.35 -19.59
CA ALA A 42 2.38 -1.46 -20.60
C ALA A 42 1.67 -2.82 -20.50
N GLY A 43 0.39 -2.80 -20.09
CA GLY A 43 -0.45 -3.99 -19.93
C GLY A 43 -0.55 -4.52 -18.49
N VAL A 44 0.15 -3.96 -17.51
CA VAL A 44 -0.06 -4.27 -16.09
C VAL A 44 -1.18 -3.38 -15.52
N TYR A 45 -1.12 -2.08 -15.73
CA TYR A 45 -2.03 -1.10 -15.16
C TYR A 45 -3.07 -0.59 -16.15
N PRO A 46 -4.21 -0.10 -15.65
CA PRO A 46 -4.68 -0.18 -14.27
C PRO A 46 -4.99 -1.62 -13.87
N VAL A 47 -4.73 -1.98 -12.61
CA VAL A 47 -5.15 -3.27 -12.06
C VAL A 47 -6.67 -3.32 -11.93
N LYS A 48 -7.24 -4.51 -12.03
CA LYS A 48 -8.69 -4.73 -11.95
C LYS A 48 -9.02 -5.93 -11.08
N ILE A 49 -10.27 -6.06 -10.69
CA ILE A 49 -10.76 -7.18 -9.89
C ILE A 49 -10.86 -8.44 -10.77
N SER A 50 -10.44 -9.59 -10.24
CA SER A 50 -10.61 -10.89 -10.86
C SER A 50 -12.09 -11.26 -11.00
N SER A 51 -12.41 -12.20 -11.90
CA SER A 51 -13.79 -12.62 -12.16
C SER A 51 -14.53 -13.22 -10.96
N ASN A 52 -13.78 -13.79 -9.99
CA ASN A 52 -14.35 -14.34 -8.75
C ASN A 52 -14.38 -13.33 -7.59
N GLY A 53 -13.91 -12.10 -7.80
CA GLY A 53 -13.90 -11.04 -6.79
C GLY A 53 -12.90 -11.22 -5.66
N ARG A 54 -11.95 -12.17 -5.75
CA ARG A 54 -11.08 -12.54 -4.61
C ARG A 54 -9.66 -12.00 -4.68
N TYR A 55 -9.21 -11.56 -5.85
CA TYR A 55 -7.84 -11.04 -6.04
C TYR A 55 -7.80 -10.02 -7.18
N LEU A 56 -6.66 -9.37 -7.32
CA LEU A 56 -6.40 -8.43 -8.41
C LEU A 56 -5.78 -9.13 -9.60
N VAL A 57 -6.02 -8.58 -10.80
CA VAL A 57 -5.37 -8.99 -12.03
C VAL A 57 -4.90 -7.77 -12.82
N ASP A 58 -3.90 -7.97 -13.68
CA ASP A 58 -3.48 -7.00 -14.67
C ASP A 58 -4.46 -6.93 -15.88
N GLN A 59 -4.13 -6.13 -16.87
CA GLN A 59 -4.95 -5.97 -18.06
C GLN A 59 -5.03 -7.24 -18.93
N LYS A 60 -4.09 -8.18 -18.74
CA LYS A 60 -4.06 -9.49 -19.42
C LYS A 60 -4.69 -10.60 -18.58
N ASN A 61 -5.30 -10.26 -17.44
CA ASN A 61 -5.86 -11.18 -16.44
C ASN A 61 -4.80 -12.06 -15.73
N VAL A 62 -3.54 -11.62 -15.69
CA VAL A 62 -2.52 -12.26 -14.87
C VAL A 62 -2.73 -11.84 -13.40
N PRO A 63 -2.75 -12.78 -12.43
CA PRO A 63 -2.91 -12.47 -11.02
C PRO A 63 -1.86 -11.46 -10.51
N PHE A 64 -2.30 -10.44 -9.82
CA PHE A 64 -1.48 -9.37 -9.24
C PHE A 64 -1.43 -9.52 -7.72
N LEU A 65 -0.33 -10.11 -7.22
CA LEU A 65 -0.06 -10.20 -5.79
C LEU A 65 0.42 -8.84 -5.29
N ILE A 66 -0.30 -8.24 -4.34
CA ILE A 66 0.11 -6.96 -3.74
C ILE A 66 1.34 -7.19 -2.85
N VAL A 67 2.43 -6.52 -3.19
CA VAL A 67 3.67 -6.45 -2.40
C VAL A 67 3.98 -4.96 -2.22
N GLY A 68 3.40 -4.38 -1.19
CA GLY A 68 3.39 -2.95 -0.99
C GLY A 68 4.30 -2.47 0.14
N ASP A 69 4.69 -1.20 0.08
CA ASP A 69 5.31 -0.47 1.17
C ASP A 69 4.49 0.80 1.47
N THR A 70 4.62 1.36 2.67
CA THR A 70 3.80 2.49 3.15
C THR A 70 4.62 3.78 3.32
N PRO A 71 5.08 4.43 2.24
CA PRO A 71 5.84 5.68 2.31
C PRO A 71 4.92 6.89 2.51
N GLN A 72 4.12 6.92 3.59
CA GLN A 72 3.09 7.92 3.86
C GLN A 72 3.64 9.34 3.73
N GLY A 73 4.74 9.64 4.42
CA GLY A 73 5.36 10.96 4.48
C GLY A 73 6.10 11.43 3.24
N LEU A 74 6.08 10.69 2.14
CA LEU A 74 6.95 10.91 0.97
C LEU A 74 6.87 12.36 0.45
N MET A 75 5.67 12.89 0.25
CA MET A 75 5.47 14.22 -0.32
C MET A 75 6.07 15.36 0.54
N GLY A 76 6.00 15.21 1.86
CA GLY A 76 6.49 16.21 2.81
C GLY A 76 7.97 16.05 3.18
N ARG A 77 8.59 14.91 2.86
CA ARG A 77 9.92 14.54 3.38
C ARG A 77 10.99 14.35 2.31
N LEU A 78 10.64 13.79 1.16
CA LEU A 78 11.63 13.44 0.15
C LEU A 78 11.70 14.46 -0.98
N THR A 79 12.91 14.74 -1.43
CA THR A 79 13.14 15.34 -2.75
C THR A 79 12.78 14.33 -3.84
N GLU A 80 12.59 14.79 -5.08
CA GLU A 80 12.32 13.86 -6.20
C GLU A 80 13.44 12.85 -6.41
N ALA A 81 14.70 13.27 -6.21
CA ALA A 81 15.85 12.37 -6.31
C ALA A 81 15.84 11.29 -5.20
N GLN A 82 15.43 11.63 -3.99
CA GLN A 82 15.29 10.68 -2.91
C GLN A 82 14.11 9.73 -3.14
N ALA A 83 12.99 10.23 -3.68
CA ALA A 83 11.86 9.39 -4.07
C ALA A 83 12.25 8.40 -5.18
N GLU A 84 12.99 8.85 -6.20
CA GLU A 84 13.54 7.97 -7.25
C GLU A 84 14.43 6.88 -6.67
N PHE A 85 15.35 7.25 -5.77
CA PHE A 85 16.22 6.29 -5.08
C PHE A 85 15.41 5.25 -4.30
N TYR A 86 14.41 5.70 -3.54
CA TYR A 86 13.54 4.82 -2.76
C TYR A 86 12.74 3.86 -3.65
N PHE A 87 12.15 4.34 -4.74
CA PHE A 87 11.38 3.50 -5.66
C PHE A 87 12.26 2.48 -6.40
N ALA A 88 13.50 2.86 -6.78
CA ALA A 88 14.45 1.95 -7.39
C ALA A 88 14.83 0.80 -6.43
N ASP A 89 15.06 1.12 -5.17
CA ASP A 89 15.34 0.14 -4.12
C ASP A 89 14.14 -0.83 -3.94
N ARG A 90 12.94 -0.29 -3.77
CA ARG A 90 11.73 -1.12 -3.60
C ARG A 90 11.48 -2.03 -4.80
N GLN A 91 11.67 -1.53 -6.01
CA GLN A 91 11.61 -2.35 -7.22
C GLN A 91 12.64 -3.51 -7.19
N ALA A 92 13.88 -3.22 -6.79
CA ALA A 92 14.94 -4.23 -6.70
C ALA A 92 14.60 -5.35 -5.69
N HIS A 93 13.92 -5.01 -4.59
CA HIS A 93 13.40 -5.97 -3.61
C HIS A 93 12.07 -6.61 -4.02
N GLY A 94 11.58 -6.27 -5.19
CA GLY A 94 10.39 -6.90 -5.76
C GLY A 94 9.07 -6.35 -5.28
N PHE A 95 9.04 -5.21 -4.60
CA PHE A 95 7.80 -4.48 -4.38
C PHE A 95 7.18 -4.07 -5.71
N ASN A 96 5.87 -4.01 -5.76
CA ASN A 96 5.10 -3.60 -6.93
C ASN A 96 4.05 -2.54 -6.61
N THR A 97 3.98 -2.12 -5.34
CA THR A 97 2.97 -1.18 -4.85
C THR A 97 3.60 -0.23 -3.84
N MET A 98 3.36 1.08 -4.02
CA MET A 98 3.47 2.06 -2.95
C MET A 98 2.07 2.17 -2.35
N GLY A 99 1.89 1.50 -1.24
CA GLY A 99 0.58 1.24 -0.65
C GLY A 99 -0.10 2.47 -0.09
N TRP A 100 0.67 3.57 0.06
CA TRP A 100 0.15 4.72 0.77
C TRP A 100 1.06 5.93 0.59
N ILE A 101 0.60 6.90 -0.16
CA ILE A 101 1.26 8.20 -0.30
C ILE A 101 0.24 9.28 0.05
N ASP A 102 0.45 9.97 1.18
CA ASP A 102 -0.38 11.10 1.56
C ASP A 102 -0.23 12.23 0.54
N VAL A 103 -1.36 12.74 0.05
CA VAL A 103 -1.34 13.94 -0.80
C VAL A 103 -0.63 15.07 -0.07
N ALA A 104 -0.89 15.23 1.24
CA ALA A 104 -0.23 16.24 2.04
C ALA A 104 -0.09 15.75 3.49
N CYS A 105 1.13 15.88 4.02
CA CYS A 105 1.51 15.39 5.35
C CYS A 105 1.33 16.49 6.39
N ALA A 106 0.36 16.36 7.29
CA ALA A 106 0.11 17.29 8.39
C ALA A 106 -0.40 16.55 9.63
N GLY A 107 -0.51 17.26 10.76
CA GLY A 107 -1.08 16.70 11.98
C GLY A 107 -0.06 16.21 12.99
N PRO A 108 -0.45 15.28 13.89
CA PRO A 108 0.37 14.85 15.02
C PRO A 108 1.71 14.24 14.63
N ASP A 109 1.75 13.51 13.54
CA ASP A 109 2.93 12.77 13.08
C ASP A 109 3.92 13.63 12.29
N TYR A 110 3.47 14.80 11.83
CA TYR A 110 4.26 15.75 11.05
C TYR A 110 4.41 17.12 11.72
N ARG A 111 4.58 17.15 13.06
CA ARG A 111 4.60 18.36 13.90
C ARG A 111 5.65 19.40 13.50
N ASP A 112 6.70 18.99 12.83
CA ASP A 112 7.76 19.84 12.28
C ASP A 112 7.44 20.40 10.89
N ASN A 113 6.34 19.93 10.26
CA ASN A 113 5.85 20.42 8.97
C ASN A 113 4.43 20.98 9.08
N LYS A 114 4.26 22.01 9.88
CA LYS A 114 2.96 22.64 10.21
C LYS A 114 2.19 23.21 9.02
N GLU A 115 2.85 23.36 7.87
CA GLU A 115 2.22 23.90 6.66
C GLU A 115 2.00 22.83 5.60
N ALA A 116 2.29 21.57 5.92
CA ALA A 116 2.22 20.43 4.98
C ALA A 116 2.99 20.68 3.67
N THR A 117 4.14 21.35 3.76
CA THR A 117 4.93 21.72 2.58
C THR A 117 5.78 20.56 2.11
N THR A 118 6.12 20.57 0.83
CA THR A 118 7.22 19.77 0.28
C THR A 118 8.58 20.22 0.87
N PRO A 119 9.68 19.45 0.71
CA PRO A 119 11.01 19.86 1.17
C PRO A 119 11.48 21.22 0.62
N ASP A 120 11.07 21.57 -0.59
CA ASP A 120 11.31 22.87 -1.24
C ASP A 120 10.25 23.93 -0.89
N ARG A 121 9.45 23.68 0.17
CA ARG A 121 8.50 24.60 0.80
C ARG A 121 7.32 25.03 -0.09
N ILE A 122 6.88 24.19 -0.97
CA ILE A 122 5.66 24.38 -1.75
C ILE A 122 4.46 23.93 -0.89
N ARG A 123 3.49 24.81 -0.66
CA ARG A 123 2.25 24.51 0.07
C ARG A 123 1.26 23.77 -0.83
N PRO A 124 0.44 22.86 -0.29
CA PRO A 124 -0.57 22.15 -1.10
C PRO A 124 -1.71 23.02 -1.61
N TYR A 125 -2.01 24.13 -0.91
CA TYR A 125 -3.11 25.03 -1.26
C TYR A 125 -2.65 26.48 -1.20
N THR A 126 -3.31 27.35 -1.99
CA THR A 126 -2.95 28.77 -2.14
C THR A 126 -3.81 29.72 -1.31
N GLY A 127 -4.83 29.22 -0.62
CA GLY A 127 -5.75 30.04 0.17
C GLY A 127 -6.27 29.35 1.42
N PHE A 128 -7.02 30.11 2.21
CA PHE A 128 -7.63 29.65 3.44
C PHE A 128 -9.13 29.94 3.43
N VAL A 129 -9.90 29.07 4.11
CA VAL A 129 -11.29 29.35 4.47
C VAL A 129 -11.35 30.25 5.71
N ALA A 130 -12.50 30.82 6.02
CA ALA A 130 -12.68 31.70 7.18
C ALA A 130 -12.37 30.95 8.48
N GLY A 131 -11.80 31.67 9.45
CA GLY A 131 -11.55 31.19 10.80
C GLY A 131 -10.08 30.99 11.16
N GLY A 132 -9.17 30.86 10.19
CA GLY A 132 -7.73 30.65 10.47
C GLY A 132 -6.85 30.75 9.24
N THR A 133 -5.53 30.56 9.46
CA THR A 133 -4.51 30.59 8.40
C THR A 133 -3.47 29.46 8.57
N ASP A 134 -3.81 28.45 9.36
CA ASP A 134 -3.05 27.20 9.48
C ASP A 134 -3.58 26.11 8.53
N PHE A 135 -2.94 24.96 8.53
CA PHE A 135 -3.30 23.86 7.61
C PHE A 135 -4.76 23.40 7.78
N THR A 136 -5.34 23.50 8.99
CA THR A 136 -6.74 23.11 9.24
C THR A 136 -7.75 24.01 8.52
N HIS A 137 -7.30 25.16 8.03
CA HIS A 137 -8.11 26.16 7.31
C HIS A 137 -7.72 26.28 5.83
N TYR A 138 -6.87 25.42 5.29
CA TYR A 138 -6.62 25.44 3.84
C TYR A 138 -7.92 25.33 3.06
N ASP A 139 -8.04 26.15 2.02
CA ASP A 139 -9.17 26.11 1.08
C ASP A 139 -8.93 25.00 0.04
N LEU A 140 -9.60 23.87 0.22
CA LEU A 140 -9.47 22.70 -0.66
C LEU A 140 -9.92 22.97 -2.10
N THR A 141 -10.63 24.08 -2.35
CA THR A 141 -11.02 24.50 -3.69
C THR A 141 -9.94 25.30 -4.42
N LYS A 142 -8.80 25.56 -3.74
CA LYS A 142 -7.66 26.34 -4.28
C LYS A 142 -6.36 25.53 -4.26
N PRO A 143 -6.30 24.37 -4.92
CA PRO A 143 -5.09 23.57 -5.00
C PRO A 143 -3.93 24.39 -5.61
N ASN A 144 -2.72 24.16 -5.10
CA ASN A 144 -1.51 24.76 -5.65
C ASN A 144 -0.97 23.88 -6.78
N GLU A 145 -1.07 24.33 -8.00
CA GLU A 145 -0.67 23.57 -9.18
C GLU A 145 0.80 23.13 -9.15
N ALA A 146 1.70 23.91 -8.52
CA ALA A 146 3.11 23.52 -8.39
C ALA A 146 3.27 22.32 -7.44
N TYR A 147 2.47 22.25 -6.37
CA TYR A 147 2.46 21.10 -5.44
C TYR A 147 1.95 19.84 -6.14
N PHE A 148 0.83 19.95 -6.82
CA PHE A 148 0.22 18.80 -7.51
C PHE A 148 1.02 18.37 -8.75
N ALA A 149 1.76 19.29 -9.41
CA ALA A 149 2.73 18.90 -10.44
C ALA A 149 3.86 18.04 -9.87
N ARG A 150 4.30 18.31 -8.63
CA ARG A 150 5.27 17.45 -7.95
C ARG A 150 4.68 16.05 -7.64
N LEU A 151 3.44 15.96 -7.16
CA LEU A 151 2.80 14.67 -6.98
C LEU A 151 2.62 13.92 -8.31
N ASP A 152 2.32 14.62 -9.42
CA ASP A 152 2.34 14.02 -10.76
C ASP A 152 3.70 13.37 -11.06
N HIS A 153 4.80 14.06 -10.76
CA HIS A 153 6.17 13.54 -10.97
C HIS A 153 6.42 12.32 -10.09
N VAL A 154 6.00 12.32 -8.84
CA VAL A 154 6.10 11.15 -7.93
C VAL A 154 5.37 9.94 -8.52
N VAL A 155 4.14 10.13 -9.01
CA VAL A 155 3.36 9.05 -9.66
C VAL A 155 4.06 8.54 -10.93
N MET A 156 4.66 9.44 -11.73
CA MET A 156 5.43 9.05 -12.92
C MET A 156 6.72 8.31 -12.57
N LEU A 157 7.44 8.73 -11.54
CA LEU A 157 8.62 8.02 -11.04
C LEU A 157 8.25 6.61 -10.56
N ALA A 158 7.17 6.47 -9.80
CA ALA A 158 6.65 5.17 -9.41
C ALA A 158 6.30 4.29 -10.63
N ALA A 159 5.64 4.86 -11.65
CA ALA A 159 5.33 4.16 -12.90
C ALA A 159 6.58 3.68 -13.64
N LYS A 160 7.65 4.49 -13.66
CA LYS A 160 8.95 4.13 -14.25
C LYS A 160 9.54 2.88 -13.59
N HIS A 161 9.31 2.70 -12.30
CA HIS A 161 9.72 1.53 -11.52
C HIS A 161 8.67 0.41 -11.48
N GLY A 162 7.59 0.52 -12.25
CA GLY A 162 6.54 -0.50 -12.31
C GLY A 162 5.73 -0.62 -11.02
N LEU A 163 5.58 0.47 -10.27
CA LEU A 163 4.90 0.51 -8.98
C LEU A 163 3.48 1.08 -9.12
N LEU A 164 2.50 0.37 -8.57
CA LEU A 164 1.16 0.90 -8.29
C LEU A 164 1.26 1.90 -7.13
N VAL A 165 0.53 3.00 -7.21
CA VAL A 165 0.48 4.00 -6.14
C VAL A 165 -0.93 4.09 -5.59
N PHE A 166 -1.10 3.82 -4.29
CA PHE A 166 -2.29 4.21 -3.57
C PHE A 166 -2.10 5.64 -3.07
N ILE A 167 -2.87 6.56 -3.63
CA ILE A 167 -2.89 7.95 -3.18
C ILE A 167 -3.91 8.06 -2.05
N ASP A 168 -3.49 8.57 -0.89
CA ASP A 168 -4.38 8.98 0.17
C ASP A 168 -4.72 10.47 0.02
N PRO A 169 -5.94 10.79 -0.40
CA PRO A 169 -6.37 12.18 -0.58
C PRO A 169 -6.50 12.93 0.74
N ILE A 170 -6.76 12.22 1.83
CA ILE A 170 -7.02 12.79 3.16
C ILE A 170 -6.45 11.84 4.23
N GLU A 171 -5.33 12.18 4.78
CA GLU A 171 -4.80 11.63 6.01
C GLU A 171 -5.73 12.07 7.17
N THR A 172 -6.60 11.17 7.63
CA THR A 172 -7.73 11.53 8.51
C THR A 172 -7.30 11.92 9.92
N ILE A 173 -6.15 11.49 10.41
CA ILE A 173 -5.61 11.95 11.71
C ILE A 173 -5.34 13.45 11.68
N GLY A 174 -4.75 13.97 10.61
CA GLY A 174 -4.36 15.38 10.50
C GLY A 174 -5.40 16.25 9.78
N TRP A 175 -5.96 15.77 8.68
CA TRP A 175 -6.75 16.59 7.76
C TRP A 175 -8.26 16.61 8.00
N LEU A 176 -8.79 15.78 8.87
CA LEU A 176 -10.23 15.81 9.18
C LEU A 176 -10.73 17.19 9.66
N PRO A 177 -9.98 17.95 10.51
CA PRO A 177 -10.34 19.34 10.81
C PRO A 177 -10.44 20.23 9.57
N THR A 178 -9.55 20.03 8.57
CA THR A 178 -9.59 20.78 7.31
C THR A 178 -10.87 20.46 6.52
N LEU A 179 -11.27 19.18 6.42
CA LEU A 179 -12.54 18.80 5.81
C LEU A 179 -13.73 19.44 6.52
N ARG A 180 -13.77 19.42 7.86
CA ARG A 180 -14.84 20.03 8.66
C ARG A 180 -14.98 21.53 8.39
N ASN A 181 -13.85 22.26 8.29
CA ASN A 181 -13.84 23.69 8.02
C ASN A 181 -14.26 24.02 6.56
N ASN A 182 -14.04 23.11 5.61
CA ASN A 182 -14.41 23.27 4.20
C ASN A 182 -15.84 22.83 3.89
N GLY A 183 -16.36 21.82 4.60
CA GLY A 183 -17.68 21.25 4.39
C GLY A 183 -17.83 20.38 3.16
N LEU A 184 -19.01 19.74 3.04
CA LEU A 184 -19.29 18.68 2.04
C LEU A 184 -19.08 19.11 0.60
N ALA A 185 -19.51 20.31 0.21
CA ALA A 185 -19.40 20.77 -1.17
C ALA A 185 -17.95 20.95 -1.61
N SER A 186 -17.12 21.53 -0.75
CA SER A 186 -15.68 21.70 -1.01
C SER A 186 -14.95 20.37 -1.01
N ALA A 187 -15.27 19.45 -0.09
CA ALA A 187 -14.74 18.10 -0.04
C ALA A 187 -15.03 17.34 -1.35
N TYR A 188 -16.27 17.38 -1.83
CA TYR A 188 -16.65 16.77 -3.11
C TYR A 188 -15.90 17.40 -4.30
N SER A 189 -15.81 18.75 -4.35
CA SER A 189 -15.10 19.47 -5.41
C SER A 189 -13.60 19.16 -5.42
N TYR A 190 -13.00 19.02 -4.24
CA TYR A 190 -11.61 18.57 -4.10
C TYR A 190 -11.42 17.14 -4.66
N GLY A 191 -12.32 16.23 -4.31
CA GLY A 191 -12.33 14.89 -4.90
C GLY A 191 -12.42 14.92 -6.44
N GLN A 192 -13.31 15.77 -7.00
CA GLN A 192 -13.39 15.95 -8.46
C GLN A 192 -12.08 16.47 -9.06
N TYR A 193 -11.43 17.42 -8.40
CA TYR A 193 -10.11 17.90 -8.85
C TYR A 193 -9.09 16.76 -8.93
N LEU A 194 -9.00 15.95 -7.88
CA LEU A 194 -8.08 14.80 -7.85
C LEU A 194 -8.43 13.77 -8.94
N GLY A 195 -9.71 13.37 -9.04
CA GLY A 195 -10.14 12.41 -10.06
C GLY A 195 -9.81 12.87 -11.48
N ARG A 196 -10.11 14.15 -11.82
CA ARG A 196 -9.75 14.72 -13.14
C ARG A 196 -8.24 14.70 -13.39
N ARG A 197 -7.43 14.98 -12.37
CA ARG A 197 -5.97 15.07 -12.51
C ARG A 197 -5.34 13.70 -12.68
N TYR A 198 -5.72 12.74 -11.82
CA TYR A 198 -5.01 11.46 -11.72
C TYR A 198 -5.57 10.34 -12.58
N LYS A 199 -6.78 10.43 -13.13
CA LYS A 199 -7.35 9.41 -14.05
C LYS A 199 -6.49 9.11 -15.29
N ARG A 200 -5.55 9.99 -15.61
CA ARG A 200 -4.61 9.83 -16.73
C ARG A 200 -3.44 8.89 -16.44
N PHE A 201 -3.18 8.60 -15.18
CA PHE A 201 -2.07 7.74 -14.75
C PHE A 201 -2.60 6.34 -14.47
N ALA A 202 -2.17 5.36 -15.27
CA ALA A 202 -2.69 4.00 -15.15
C ALA A 202 -2.30 3.29 -13.84
N ASN A 203 -1.20 3.69 -13.21
CA ASN A 203 -0.65 3.08 -12.00
C ASN A 203 -1.17 3.73 -10.70
N VAL A 204 -2.43 4.14 -10.65
CA VAL A 204 -3.05 4.76 -9.47
C VAL A 204 -4.15 3.87 -8.90
N ALA A 205 -4.28 3.88 -7.58
CA ALA A 205 -5.42 3.46 -6.80
C ALA A 205 -5.65 4.48 -5.67
N TRP A 206 -6.76 4.41 -4.97
CA TRP A 206 -7.14 5.38 -3.94
C TRP A 206 -7.30 4.70 -2.59
N LEU A 207 -6.63 5.22 -1.56
CA LEU A 207 -6.87 4.91 -0.17
C LEU A 207 -7.59 6.11 0.46
N ASN A 208 -8.86 5.96 0.81
CA ASN A 208 -9.68 7.08 1.27
C ASN A 208 -9.59 7.21 2.79
N GLY A 209 -8.58 7.92 3.27
CA GLY A 209 -8.32 8.12 4.69
C GLY A 209 -7.60 6.93 5.33
N ASN A 210 -6.96 7.25 6.43
CA ASN A 210 -6.21 6.33 7.25
C ASN A 210 -6.50 6.64 8.73
N ASP A 211 -6.36 5.63 9.59
CA ASP A 211 -6.66 5.78 11.03
C ASP A 211 -7.96 6.55 11.28
N PHE A 212 -8.99 6.27 10.49
CA PHE A 212 -10.24 7.05 10.51
C PHE A 212 -11.04 6.75 11.79
N ASN A 213 -10.55 7.26 12.91
CA ASN A 213 -11.09 6.98 14.24
C ASN A 213 -12.54 7.41 14.45
N SER A 214 -12.96 8.49 13.79
CA SER A 214 -14.33 9.01 13.90
C SER A 214 -15.28 8.52 12.79
N TRP A 215 -14.96 7.42 12.12
CA TRP A 215 -15.79 6.87 11.03
C TRP A 215 -17.25 6.58 11.42
N LYS A 216 -17.51 6.33 12.71
CA LYS A 216 -18.88 6.19 13.25
C LYS A 216 -19.63 7.50 13.45
N ASP A 217 -18.96 8.65 13.35
CA ASP A 217 -19.65 9.94 13.30
C ASP A 217 -20.14 10.17 11.86
N PRO A 218 -21.47 10.22 11.63
CA PRO A 218 -22.00 10.34 10.28
C PRO A 218 -21.65 11.66 9.58
N LYS A 219 -21.22 12.68 10.35
CA LYS A 219 -20.78 13.96 9.75
C LYS A 219 -19.36 13.83 9.20
N ASP A 220 -18.47 13.20 9.94
CA ASP A 220 -17.10 12.97 9.52
C ASP A 220 -17.05 11.96 8.35
N ASP A 221 -17.78 10.86 8.50
CA ASP A 221 -17.89 9.86 7.44
C ASP A 221 -18.42 10.47 6.13
N ALA A 222 -19.48 11.29 6.21
CA ALA A 222 -20.02 11.98 5.04
C ALA A 222 -18.98 12.89 4.36
N LEU A 223 -18.09 13.54 5.10
CA LEU A 223 -17.03 14.39 4.57
C LEU A 223 -15.97 13.59 3.81
N VAL A 224 -15.49 12.50 4.41
CA VAL A 224 -14.48 11.64 3.77
C VAL A 224 -15.09 10.95 2.54
N GLN A 225 -16.31 10.44 2.65
CA GLN A 225 -17.04 9.89 1.51
C GLN A 225 -17.30 10.92 0.41
N ALA A 226 -17.47 12.22 0.74
CA ALA A 226 -17.65 13.24 -0.28
C ALA A 226 -16.40 13.38 -1.17
N VAL A 227 -15.20 13.29 -0.61
CA VAL A 227 -13.95 13.25 -1.37
C VAL A 227 -13.93 12.03 -2.29
N ALA A 228 -14.18 10.83 -1.75
CA ALA A 228 -14.21 9.58 -2.52
C ALA A 228 -15.26 9.62 -3.65
N LYS A 229 -16.46 10.12 -3.39
CA LYS A 229 -17.53 10.31 -4.38
C LYS A 229 -17.12 11.31 -5.46
N GLY A 230 -16.45 12.40 -5.08
CA GLY A 230 -15.91 13.38 -6.01
C GLY A 230 -14.87 12.76 -6.95
N ILE A 231 -13.91 11.99 -6.41
CA ILE A 231 -12.92 11.25 -7.20
C ILE A 231 -13.63 10.31 -8.16
N LYS A 232 -14.52 9.46 -7.66
CA LYS A 232 -15.21 8.44 -8.45
C LYS A 232 -16.09 9.01 -9.57
N SER A 233 -16.61 10.23 -9.40
CA SER A 233 -17.41 10.92 -10.43
C SER A 233 -16.58 11.29 -11.66
N GLU A 234 -15.28 11.46 -11.53
CA GLU A 234 -14.35 11.84 -12.59
C GLU A 234 -13.45 10.69 -13.03
N ASP A 235 -13.17 9.75 -12.11
CA ASP A 235 -12.31 8.59 -12.27
C ASP A 235 -13.05 7.31 -11.83
N PRO A 236 -13.87 6.75 -12.70
CA PRO A 236 -14.62 5.53 -12.38
C PRO A 236 -13.81 4.23 -12.52
N VAL A 237 -12.55 4.31 -12.94
CA VAL A 237 -11.74 3.14 -13.32
C VAL A 237 -10.83 2.69 -12.20
N HIS A 238 -10.15 3.61 -11.52
CA HIS A 238 -9.20 3.26 -10.49
C HIS A 238 -9.90 2.71 -9.24
N LEU A 239 -9.23 1.74 -8.60
CA LEU A 239 -9.76 1.05 -7.45
C LEU A 239 -9.67 1.92 -6.19
N HIS A 240 -10.65 1.78 -5.30
CA HIS A 240 -10.70 2.47 -4.02
C HIS A 240 -10.66 1.46 -2.88
N SER A 241 -10.03 1.85 -1.79
CA SER A 241 -10.10 1.26 -0.46
C SER A 241 -10.32 2.36 0.56
N VAL A 242 -10.56 2.02 1.81
CA VAL A 242 -10.58 2.94 2.96
C VAL A 242 -10.00 2.22 4.16
N GLU A 243 -9.23 2.93 4.97
CA GLU A 243 -8.82 2.47 6.27
C GLU A 243 -9.68 3.13 7.34
N LEU A 244 -10.38 2.30 8.08
CA LEU A 244 -11.19 2.73 9.20
C LEU A 244 -10.35 2.76 10.48
N ASN A 245 -10.95 2.56 11.58
CA ASN A 245 -10.46 2.64 12.94
C ASN A 245 -9.04 2.06 13.19
N VAL A 246 -8.29 2.72 14.06
CA VAL A 246 -7.00 2.26 14.59
C VAL A 246 -7.13 0.91 15.29
N HIS A 247 -6.09 0.09 15.20
CA HIS A 247 -5.84 -1.20 15.87
C HIS A 247 -6.59 -2.41 15.34
N THR A 248 -7.82 -2.30 14.87
CA THR A 248 -8.54 -3.43 14.27
C THR A 248 -9.76 -2.97 13.50
N SER A 249 -9.74 -3.14 12.19
CA SER A 249 -10.88 -2.85 11.31
C SER A 249 -10.76 -3.54 9.95
N SER A 250 -11.86 -3.52 9.21
CA SER A 250 -11.92 -3.83 7.78
C SER A 250 -12.67 -2.71 7.08
N SER A 251 -12.33 -2.40 5.84
CA SER A 251 -13.02 -1.34 5.08
C SER A 251 -14.54 -1.52 5.04
N LEU A 252 -15.03 -2.77 5.04
CA LEU A 252 -16.45 -3.13 5.02
C LEU A 252 -17.10 -3.17 6.42
N ASP A 253 -16.40 -2.82 7.50
CA ASP A 253 -17.02 -2.68 8.83
C ASP A 253 -17.98 -1.47 8.85
N ASP A 254 -17.79 -0.54 7.92
CA ASP A 254 -18.81 0.42 7.54
C ASP A 254 -19.42 0.03 6.18
N PRO A 255 -20.65 -0.51 6.18
CA PRO A 255 -21.29 -0.93 4.95
C PRO A 255 -21.64 0.21 3.99
N THR A 256 -21.61 1.47 4.44
CA THR A 256 -21.86 2.64 3.60
C THR A 256 -20.73 2.86 2.59
N TRP A 257 -19.54 2.31 2.84
CA TRP A 257 -18.42 2.32 1.92
C TRP A 257 -18.51 1.28 0.80
N ALA A 258 -19.30 0.23 0.96
CA ALA A 258 -19.39 -0.85 -0.04
C ALA A 258 -19.63 -0.39 -1.49
N PRO A 259 -20.46 0.65 -1.78
CA PRO A 259 -20.62 1.17 -3.15
C PRO A 259 -19.42 1.98 -3.68
N LEU A 260 -18.54 2.43 -2.80
CA LEU A 260 -17.44 3.31 -3.13
C LEU A 260 -16.12 2.58 -3.34
N ILE A 261 -15.89 1.49 -2.60
CA ILE A 261 -14.64 0.74 -2.60
C ILE A 261 -14.72 -0.50 -3.50
N ALA A 262 -13.56 -1.05 -3.81
CA ALA A 262 -13.41 -2.28 -4.58
C ALA A 262 -12.40 -3.25 -3.92
N LEU A 263 -11.73 -2.79 -2.87
CA LEU A 263 -10.76 -3.53 -2.07
C LEU A 263 -11.15 -3.41 -0.60
N ASN A 264 -11.15 -4.55 0.10
CA ASN A 264 -11.41 -4.61 1.54
C ASN A 264 -10.08 -4.65 2.28
N GLY A 265 -9.61 -3.50 2.72
CA GLY A 265 -8.38 -3.36 3.51
C GLY A 265 -8.61 -3.90 4.92
N THR A 266 -7.65 -4.65 5.43
CA THR A 266 -7.63 -5.19 6.78
C THR A 266 -6.56 -4.48 7.58
N TYR A 267 -6.92 -3.93 8.73
CA TYR A 267 -6.03 -3.28 9.66
C TYR A 267 -6.04 -4.01 11.01
N THR A 268 -4.89 -4.44 11.51
CA THR A 268 -4.83 -5.05 12.83
C THR A 268 -3.40 -5.14 13.38
N TYR A 269 -3.25 -4.82 14.66
CA TYR A 269 -2.04 -5.09 15.46
C TYR A 269 -2.18 -6.34 16.34
N SER A 270 -3.23 -7.12 16.13
CA SER A 270 -3.44 -8.44 16.73
C SER A 270 -3.06 -9.52 15.72
N PRO A 271 -3.00 -10.83 16.11
CA PRO A 271 -2.71 -11.88 15.14
C PRO A 271 -3.60 -11.78 13.90
N THR A 272 -2.99 -11.51 12.76
CA THR A 272 -3.67 -11.06 11.54
C THR A 272 -4.69 -12.03 11.00
N TYR A 273 -4.52 -13.36 11.22
CA TYR A 273 -5.46 -14.37 10.72
C TYR A 273 -6.90 -14.14 11.17
N MET A 274 -7.13 -13.57 12.37
CA MET A 274 -8.48 -13.32 12.88
C MET A 274 -9.19 -12.26 12.03
N GLN A 275 -8.56 -11.09 11.87
CA GLN A 275 -9.17 -9.97 11.13
C GLN A 275 -9.17 -10.23 9.62
N MET A 276 -8.16 -10.93 9.10
CA MET A 276 -8.13 -11.34 7.69
C MET A 276 -9.30 -12.28 7.34
N LEU A 277 -9.58 -13.28 8.18
CA LEU A 277 -10.72 -14.17 7.99
C LEU A 277 -12.06 -13.44 8.14
N HIS A 278 -12.15 -12.48 9.08
CA HIS A 278 -13.31 -11.60 9.18
C HIS A 278 -13.53 -10.86 7.86
N SER A 279 -12.51 -10.16 7.36
CA SER A 279 -12.59 -9.41 6.10
C SER A 279 -12.89 -10.31 4.89
N TYR A 280 -12.28 -11.51 4.82
CA TYR A 280 -12.49 -12.48 3.76
C TYR A 280 -13.94 -12.97 3.67
N ASN A 281 -14.62 -13.06 4.81
CA ASN A 281 -16.00 -13.57 4.92
C ASN A 281 -17.07 -12.48 4.80
N GLN A 282 -16.69 -11.19 4.74
CA GLN A 282 -17.65 -10.10 4.58
C GLN A 282 -18.34 -10.09 3.21
N THR A 283 -19.45 -9.39 3.15
CA THR A 283 -20.27 -9.22 1.94
C THR A 283 -20.45 -7.73 1.67
N PRO A 284 -20.30 -7.25 0.42
CA PRO A 284 -20.03 -8.03 -0.81
C PRO A 284 -18.61 -8.62 -0.83
N VAL A 285 -18.43 -9.72 -1.58
CA VAL A 285 -17.11 -10.33 -1.78
C VAL A 285 -16.18 -9.35 -2.49
N MET A 286 -15.04 -9.07 -1.89
CA MET A 286 -13.99 -8.21 -2.45
C MET A 286 -12.61 -8.84 -2.25
N PRO A 287 -11.60 -8.49 -3.06
CA PRO A 287 -10.22 -8.81 -2.74
C PRO A 287 -9.87 -8.20 -1.38
N THR A 288 -9.32 -9.03 -0.50
CA THR A 288 -8.93 -8.63 0.86
C THR A 288 -7.42 -8.59 0.95
N TYR A 289 -6.85 -7.57 1.53
CA TYR A 289 -5.41 -7.42 1.70
C TYR A 289 -5.08 -6.85 3.08
N LEU A 290 -3.89 -7.14 3.59
CA LEU A 290 -3.41 -6.52 4.82
C LEU A 290 -2.97 -5.10 4.50
N LEU A 291 -3.78 -4.14 4.92
CA LEU A 291 -3.56 -2.73 4.66
C LEU A 291 -2.55 -2.18 5.65
N GLU A 292 -2.73 -2.48 6.94
CA GLU A 292 -1.78 -2.12 7.98
C GLU A 292 -1.69 -3.19 9.07
N ALA A 293 -0.45 -3.42 9.55
CA ALA A 293 -0.10 -4.28 10.67
C ALA A 293 1.16 -3.71 11.36
N HIS A 294 1.92 -4.53 12.07
CA HIS A 294 3.15 -4.05 12.72
C HIS A 294 4.14 -3.50 11.71
N TYR A 295 4.64 -2.29 12.00
CA TYR A 295 5.76 -1.71 11.29
C TYR A 295 7.07 -2.25 11.87
N GLU A 296 7.98 -2.67 10.99
CA GLU A 296 9.29 -3.13 11.42
C GLU A 296 10.02 -2.03 12.20
N LEU A 297 10.68 -2.41 13.30
CA LEU A 297 11.43 -1.54 14.22
C LEU A 297 10.55 -0.58 15.06
N GLU A 298 9.25 -0.81 15.14
CA GLU A 298 8.33 0.03 15.90
C GLU A 298 7.50 -0.77 16.92
N PRO A 299 7.29 -0.27 18.15
CA PRO A 299 6.32 -0.84 19.07
C PRO A 299 4.93 -0.29 18.77
N VAL A 300 3.95 -1.15 18.50
CA VAL A 300 2.55 -0.79 18.25
C VAL A 300 1.61 -1.79 18.90
N GLY A 301 0.32 -1.48 18.93
CA GLY A 301 -0.73 -2.33 19.48
C GLY A 301 -1.02 -2.09 20.96
N ASP A 302 -2.06 -2.77 21.46
CA ASP A 302 -2.47 -2.76 22.89
C ASP A 302 -2.88 -4.20 23.29
N PRO A 303 -2.07 -4.91 24.07
CA PRO A 303 -0.75 -4.50 24.62
C PRO A 303 0.31 -4.35 23.52
N PRO A 304 1.28 -3.44 23.71
CA PRO A 304 2.28 -3.17 22.67
C PRO A 304 3.15 -4.39 22.39
N ASP A 305 3.36 -4.64 21.09
CA ASP A 305 4.31 -5.61 20.57
C ASP A 305 5.36 -4.87 19.71
N PHE A 306 6.53 -5.43 19.54
CA PHE A 306 7.59 -4.80 18.76
C PHE A 306 7.68 -5.46 17.39
N GLY A 307 7.63 -4.64 16.31
CA GLY A 307 7.78 -5.10 14.94
C GLY A 307 9.18 -5.67 14.66
N THR A 308 9.43 -6.88 15.15
CA THR A 308 10.63 -7.64 14.78
C THR A 308 10.44 -8.27 13.41
N PRO A 309 11.49 -8.65 12.68
CA PRO A 309 11.35 -9.40 11.44
C PRO A 309 10.47 -10.65 11.57
N SER A 310 10.53 -11.33 12.73
CA SER A 310 9.68 -12.51 12.98
C SER A 310 8.21 -12.16 13.19
N VAL A 311 7.88 -11.01 13.77
CA VAL A 311 6.50 -10.51 13.91
C VAL A 311 5.93 -10.18 12.54
N VAL A 312 6.61 -9.34 11.76
CA VAL A 312 6.20 -8.97 10.41
C VAL A 312 6.02 -10.22 9.53
N ARG A 313 6.98 -11.15 9.56
CA ARG A 313 6.90 -12.41 8.80
C ARG A 313 5.69 -13.27 9.18
N ARG A 314 5.30 -13.37 10.47
CA ARG A 314 4.09 -14.08 10.88
C ARG A 314 2.84 -13.49 10.24
N GLU A 315 2.73 -12.17 10.28
CA GLU A 315 1.61 -11.43 9.69
C GLU A 315 1.50 -11.66 8.17
N GLU A 316 2.63 -11.71 7.48
CA GLU A 316 2.72 -11.97 6.04
C GLU A 316 2.16 -13.35 5.65
N TYR A 317 2.58 -14.41 6.34
CA TYR A 317 2.11 -15.76 6.06
C TYR A 317 0.66 -15.97 6.51
N TRP A 318 0.30 -15.44 7.66
CA TRP A 318 -1.10 -15.50 8.12
C TRP A 318 -2.05 -14.79 7.16
N THR A 319 -1.64 -13.66 6.61
CA THR A 319 -2.42 -12.91 5.62
C THR A 319 -2.78 -13.76 4.41
N MET A 320 -1.80 -14.39 3.77
CA MET A 320 -2.04 -15.20 2.58
C MET A 320 -2.84 -16.45 2.86
N LEU A 321 -2.58 -17.13 3.98
CA LEU A 321 -3.27 -18.36 4.33
C LEU A 321 -4.65 -18.12 4.95
N SER A 322 -4.99 -16.85 5.20
CA SER A 322 -6.33 -16.41 5.61
C SER A 322 -7.11 -15.70 4.50
N GLY A 323 -6.68 -15.84 3.24
CA GLY A 323 -7.42 -15.37 2.06
C GLY A 323 -7.03 -14.01 1.52
N GLY A 324 -5.88 -13.47 1.97
CA GLY A 324 -5.35 -12.21 1.46
C GLY A 324 -4.81 -12.31 0.03
N THR A 325 -4.90 -11.20 -0.70
CA THR A 325 -4.31 -11.00 -2.03
C THR A 325 -2.98 -10.24 -1.98
N GLY A 326 -2.36 -10.19 -0.81
CA GLY A 326 -1.11 -9.50 -0.53
C GLY A 326 -1.25 -8.51 0.62
N GLN A 327 -0.28 -7.61 0.72
CA GLN A 327 -0.13 -6.75 1.88
C GLN A 327 0.68 -5.49 1.61
N PHE A 328 0.60 -4.55 2.57
CA PHE A 328 1.54 -3.45 2.71
C PHE A 328 2.47 -3.74 3.89
N TYR A 329 3.75 -3.55 3.66
CA TYR A 329 4.81 -3.56 4.67
C TYR A 329 5.01 -2.14 5.18
N GLY A 330 5.34 -2.00 6.46
CA GLY A 330 5.71 -0.74 7.06
C GLY A 330 7.03 -0.83 7.81
N ASN A 331 7.72 0.30 7.94
CA ASN A 331 8.95 0.43 8.69
C ASN A 331 8.99 1.78 9.40
N LYS A 332 9.37 1.78 10.67
CA LYS A 332 9.45 2.98 11.51
C LYS A 332 10.16 4.17 10.85
N TYR A 333 11.21 3.90 10.10
CA TYR A 333 12.04 4.96 9.52
C TYR A 333 11.53 5.44 8.17
N THR A 334 10.83 4.57 7.41
CA THR A 334 10.44 4.86 6.03
C THR A 334 8.98 5.28 5.87
N TRP A 335 8.08 4.99 6.82
CA TRP A 335 6.70 5.44 6.68
C TRP A 335 6.60 6.98 6.72
N SER A 336 7.36 7.65 7.60
CA SER A 336 7.41 9.12 7.70
C SER A 336 8.76 9.74 7.30
N PHE A 337 9.71 8.93 6.84
CA PHE A 337 11.05 9.33 6.45
C PHE A 337 11.77 10.17 7.51
N VAL A 338 11.84 9.63 8.72
CA VAL A 338 12.61 10.26 9.82
C VAL A 338 14.12 10.23 9.52
N PRO A 339 14.92 11.12 10.12
CA PRO A 339 16.38 11.15 9.89
C PRO A 339 17.03 9.77 10.07
N GLY A 340 17.85 9.36 9.11
CA GLY A 340 18.53 8.06 9.08
C GLY A 340 17.75 6.97 8.34
N TRP A 341 16.64 7.28 7.68
CA TRP A 341 15.84 6.32 6.92
C TRP A 341 16.65 5.58 5.84
N GLU A 342 17.64 6.23 5.23
CA GLU A 342 18.48 5.63 4.20
C GLU A 342 19.28 4.41 4.71
N SER A 343 19.61 4.39 6.00
CA SER A 343 20.32 3.26 6.63
C SER A 343 19.37 2.14 7.10
N HIS A 344 18.06 2.34 6.97
CA HIS A 344 17.02 1.39 7.37
C HIS A 344 16.12 0.98 6.20
N ILE A 345 16.57 1.21 4.97
CA ILE A 345 15.83 0.85 3.77
C ILE A 345 15.92 -0.66 3.48
N ASP A 346 17.10 -1.27 3.73
CA ASP A 346 17.38 -2.68 3.49
C ASP A 346 17.39 -3.46 4.83
N THR A 347 16.21 -3.67 5.39
CA THR A 347 16.08 -4.43 6.63
C THR A 347 15.96 -5.93 6.39
N VAL A 348 16.05 -6.71 7.48
CA VAL A 348 15.78 -8.14 7.45
C VAL A 348 14.35 -8.43 7.01
N GLY A 349 13.37 -7.61 7.48
CA GLY A 349 11.97 -7.73 7.05
C GLY A 349 11.80 -7.56 5.54
N VAL A 350 12.43 -6.56 4.93
CA VAL A 350 12.42 -6.36 3.46
C VAL A 350 12.99 -7.57 2.71
N THR A 351 14.09 -8.13 3.22
CA THR A 351 14.68 -9.35 2.64
C THR A 351 13.72 -10.53 2.73
N GLN A 352 13.07 -10.72 3.89
CA GLN A 352 12.12 -11.82 4.11
C GLN A 352 10.83 -11.66 3.33
N LEU A 353 10.34 -10.44 3.12
CA LEU A 353 9.23 -10.15 2.21
C LEU A 353 9.57 -10.52 0.76
N THR A 354 10.81 -10.30 0.34
CA THR A 354 11.29 -10.77 -0.98
C THR A 354 11.23 -12.31 -1.10
N ILE A 355 11.58 -13.02 -0.02
CA ILE A 355 11.51 -14.49 0.05
C ILE A 355 10.04 -14.94 0.03
N TRP A 356 9.18 -14.32 0.82
CA TRP A 356 7.73 -14.55 0.86
C TRP A 356 7.09 -14.35 -0.54
N LYS A 357 7.43 -13.24 -1.21
CA LYS A 357 6.95 -12.99 -2.58
C LYS A 357 7.35 -14.10 -3.54
N LYS A 358 8.62 -14.52 -3.51
CA LYS A 358 9.13 -15.60 -4.38
C LYS A 358 8.40 -16.91 -4.09
N PHE A 359 8.16 -17.22 -2.80
CA PHE A 359 7.42 -18.42 -2.40
C PHE A 359 6.01 -18.42 -3.00
N PHE A 360 5.19 -17.41 -2.70
CA PHE A 360 3.80 -17.38 -3.19
C PHE A 360 3.72 -17.22 -4.70
N SER A 361 4.56 -16.41 -5.33
CA SER A 361 4.57 -16.27 -6.80
C SER A 361 4.96 -17.55 -7.56
N SER A 362 5.58 -18.53 -6.89
CA SER A 362 5.87 -19.85 -7.45
C SER A 362 4.69 -20.84 -7.38
N LEU A 363 3.56 -20.42 -6.85
CA LEU A 363 2.37 -21.23 -6.56
C LEU A 363 1.13 -20.54 -7.15
N PRO A 364 0.04 -21.29 -7.40
CA PRO A 364 -1.23 -20.69 -7.79
C PRO A 364 -1.93 -20.07 -6.56
N TRP A 365 -1.26 -19.09 -5.92
CA TRP A 365 -1.67 -18.44 -4.68
C TRP A 365 -3.09 -17.87 -4.74
N GLN A 366 -3.50 -17.39 -5.90
CA GLN A 366 -4.83 -16.81 -6.14
C GLN A 366 -5.97 -17.84 -6.02
N ASN A 367 -5.63 -19.12 -6.02
CA ASN A 367 -6.58 -20.24 -5.85
C ASN A 367 -6.59 -20.77 -4.41
N LEU A 368 -5.82 -20.20 -3.49
CA LEU A 368 -5.80 -20.65 -2.11
C LEU A 368 -7.12 -20.28 -1.41
N ILE A 369 -7.69 -21.26 -0.73
CA ILE A 369 -8.86 -21.10 0.13
C ILE A 369 -8.43 -21.42 1.56
N PRO A 370 -8.67 -20.52 2.54
CA PRO A 370 -8.37 -20.75 3.95
C PRO A 370 -9.03 -22.00 4.49
N ASP A 371 -8.30 -22.78 5.29
CA ASP A 371 -8.81 -24.01 5.94
C ASP A 371 -9.56 -23.68 7.25
N GLN A 372 -10.62 -22.87 7.16
CA GLN A 372 -11.36 -22.37 8.32
C GLN A 372 -12.08 -23.49 9.09
N ASP A 373 -12.47 -24.55 8.41
CA ASP A 373 -13.17 -25.72 8.99
C ASP A 373 -12.21 -26.78 9.51
N HIS A 374 -10.90 -26.57 9.46
CA HIS A 374 -9.83 -27.50 9.85
C HIS A 374 -9.97 -28.88 9.18
N LYS A 375 -10.39 -28.89 7.91
CA LYS A 375 -10.54 -30.12 7.13
C LYS A 375 -9.23 -30.59 6.52
N ALA A 376 -8.29 -29.69 6.27
CA ALA A 376 -6.95 -30.02 5.80
C ALA A 376 -5.99 -30.26 6.96
N VAL A 377 -5.93 -29.37 7.95
CA VAL A 377 -5.12 -29.54 9.18
C VAL A 377 -6.06 -29.85 10.34
N THR A 378 -6.00 -31.09 10.84
CA THR A 378 -6.99 -31.63 11.80
C THR A 378 -6.50 -31.64 13.25
N ALA A 379 -5.19 -31.43 13.48
CA ALA A 379 -4.61 -31.33 14.83
C ALA A 379 -3.29 -30.57 14.82
N GLY A 380 -2.87 -30.06 15.97
CA GLY A 380 -1.64 -29.29 16.12
C GLY A 380 -1.78 -27.81 15.75
N LEU A 381 -3.00 -27.29 15.72
CA LEU A 381 -3.30 -25.91 15.30
C LEU A 381 -2.75 -24.83 16.26
N GLY A 382 -2.47 -25.18 17.51
CA GLY A 382 -2.15 -24.20 18.54
C GLY A 382 -3.41 -23.55 19.14
N THR A 383 -3.21 -22.39 19.74
CA THR A 383 -4.28 -21.67 20.45
C THR A 383 -4.82 -20.55 19.59
N TRP A 384 -6.13 -20.56 19.32
CA TRP A 384 -6.78 -19.40 18.69
C TRP A 384 -6.64 -18.17 19.58
N GLY A 385 -6.09 -17.08 19.05
CA GLY A 385 -5.83 -15.86 19.81
C GLY A 385 -7.08 -15.03 20.11
N THR A 386 -6.84 -13.90 20.74
CA THR A 386 -7.81 -12.82 20.93
C THR A 386 -7.22 -11.52 20.43
N PHE A 387 -8.00 -10.45 20.36
CA PHE A 387 -7.48 -9.12 20.00
C PHE A 387 -6.49 -8.52 21.02
N GLN A 388 -6.31 -9.15 22.20
CA GLN A 388 -5.28 -8.81 23.19
C GLN A 388 -4.05 -9.73 23.09
N THR A 389 -4.05 -10.72 22.23
CA THR A 389 -2.91 -11.59 22.01
C THR A 389 -1.86 -10.86 21.19
N ARG A 390 -0.61 -10.79 21.68
CA ARG A 390 0.50 -10.27 20.89
C ARG A 390 0.82 -11.19 19.72
N VAL A 391 1.16 -10.63 18.58
CA VAL A 391 1.62 -11.38 17.40
C VAL A 391 2.83 -12.23 17.73
N SER A 392 3.80 -11.67 18.49
CA SER A 392 5.00 -12.37 18.95
C SER A 392 4.72 -13.61 19.82
N GLN A 393 3.56 -13.65 20.49
CA GLN A 393 3.17 -14.73 21.42
C GLN A 393 2.17 -15.72 20.82
N SER A 394 1.54 -15.36 19.69
CA SER A 394 0.57 -16.26 19.06
C SER A 394 1.24 -17.47 18.43
N ASP A 395 0.73 -18.63 18.78
CA ASP A 395 1.22 -19.91 18.30
C ASP A 395 0.30 -20.57 17.27
N TYR A 396 -0.76 -19.87 16.84
CA TYR A 396 -1.78 -20.43 15.97
C TYR A 396 -1.28 -20.69 14.56
N CYS A 397 -1.46 -21.92 14.11
CA CYS A 397 -1.11 -22.41 12.79
C CYS A 397 -2.23 -22.06 11.80
N THR A 398 -1.90 -21.47 10.66
CA THR A 398 -2.84 -21.25 9.57
C THR A 398 -2.57 -22.20 8.41
N ALA A 399 -3.62 -22.55 7.69
CA ALA A 399 -3.52 -23.40 6.50
C ALA A 399 -4.46 -22.93 5.40
N ALA A 400 -4.04 -23.18 4.17
CA ALA A 400 -4.88 -23.00 2.99
C ALA A 400 -4.64 -24.11 1.98
N LYS A 401 -5.63 -24.35 1.11
CA LYS A 401 -5.53 -25.36 0.05
C LYS A 401 -6.12 -24.85 -1.26
N THR A 402 -5.68 -25.42 -2.37
CA THR A 402 -6.34 -25.20 -3.65
C THR A 402 -7.59 -26.08 -3.79
N PRO A 403 -8.67 -25.60 -4.43
CA PRO A 403 -9.92 -26.34 -4.60
C PRO A 403 -9.75 -27.67 -5.34
N ASP A 404 -8.81 -27.71 -6.28
CA ASP A 404 -8.48 -28.90 -7.08
C ASP A 404 -7.62 -29.93 -6.33
N GLY A 405 -7.23 -29.65 -5.07
CA GLY A 405 -6.37 -30.52 -4.27
C GLY A 405 -4.91 -30.58 -4.76
N SER A 406 -4.45 -29.63 -5.55
CA SER A 406 -3.04 -29.59 -6.01
C SER A 406 -2.08 -29.25 -4.88
N TYR A 407 -2.47 -28.38 -3.97
CA TYR A 407 -1.62 -27.88 -2.88
C TYR A 407 -2.35 -27.80 -1.56
N VAL A 408 -1.62 -28.11 -0.49
CA VAL A 408 -1.93 -27.70 0.90
C VAL A 408 -0.70 -27.00 1.45
N ILE A 409 -0.91 -25.80 2.01
CA ILE A 409 0.15 -24.97 2.59
C ILE A 409 -0.20 -24.70 4.05
N VAL A 410 0.77 -24.88 4.94
CA VAL A 410 0.56 -24.71 6.37
C VAL A 410 1.69 -23.85 6.94
N TYR A 411 1.37 -22.76 7.62
CA TYR A 411 2.37 -21.94 8.34
C TYR A 411 2.27 -22.22 9.83
N LEU A 412 3.41 -22.59 10.41
CA LEU A 412 3.60 -22.81 11.82
C LEU A 412 4.46 -21.70 12.39
N PRO A 413 3.95 -20.79 13.22
CA PRO A 413 4.77 -19.74 13.85
C PRO A 413 5.67 -20.28 14.99
N THR A 414 5.42 -21.51 15.46
CA THR A 414 6.18 -22.20 16.51
C THR A 414 6.32 -23.67 16.16
N ALA A 415 7.46 -24.28 16.55
CA ALA A 415 7.73 -25.69 16.26
C ALA A 415 6.73 -26.61 16.99
N ARG A 416 5.97 -27.38 16.21
CA ARG A 416 5.04 -28.40 16.69
C ARG A 416 4.72 -29.41 15.61
N THR A 417 4.24 -30.58 16.01
CA THR A 417 3.66 -31.56 15.08
C THR A 417 2.27 -31.16 14.68
N VAL A 418 2.00 -31.11 13.38
CA VAL A 418 0.63 -30.94 12.82
C VAL A 418 0.17 -32.23 12.17
N THR A 419 -1.13 -32.48 12.21
CA THR A 419 -1.75 -33.60 11.51
C THR A 419 -2.53 -33.09 10.30
N VAL A 420 -2.16 -33.58 9.12
CA VAL A 420 -2.82 -33.22 7.86
C VAL A 420 -3.67 -34.39 7.37
N ASN A 421 -4.90 -34.11 7.00
CA ASN A 421 -5.78 -35.02 6.27
C ASN A 421 -5.31 -35.08 4.81
N MET A 422 -4.63 -36.16 4.45
CA MET A 422 -4.02 -36.32 3.13
C MET A 422 -5.06 -36.46 1.99
N ALA A 423 -6.32 -36.81 2.32
CA ALA A 423 -7.41 -36.81 1.34
C ALA A 423 -7.79 -35.42 0.83
N SER A 424 -7.27 -34.35 1.43
CA SER A 424 -7.34 -32.98 0.91
C SER A 424 -6.54 -32.78 -0.40
N LEU A 425 -5.68 -33.72 -0.76
CA LEU A 425 -4.86 -33.69 -1.98
C LEU A 425 -5.41 -34.65 -3.03
N LYS A 426 -5.31 -34.27 -4.32
CA LYS A 426 -5.84 -35.06 -5.45
C LYS A 426 -5.02 -36.31 -5.79
N ALA A 427 -3.77 -36.38 -5.35
CA ALA A 427 -2.85 -37.47 -5.58
C ALA A 427 -1.83 -37.58 -4.45
N SER A 428 -0.97 -38.61 -4.47
CA SER A 428 0.19 -38.66 -3.58
C SER A 428 1.00 -37.35 -3.69
N ALA A 429 1.57 -36.89 -2.58
CA ALA A 429 2.18 -35.56 -2.52
C ALA A 429 3.65 -35.58 -2.13
N HIS A 430 4.41 -34.68 -2.70
CA HIS A 430 5.72 -34.31 -2.20
C HIS A 430 5.58 -33.32 -1.05
N ALA A 431 6.12 -33.66 0.09
CA ALA A 431 6.11 -32.83 1.29
C ALA A 431 7.46 -32.16 1.49
N LYS A 432 7.47 -30.84 1.70
CA LYS A 432 8.67 -30.04 1.96
C LYS A 432 8.43 -29.06 3.07
N TRP A 433 9.45 -28.86 3.89
CA TRP A 433 9.56 -27.72 4.77
C TRP A 433 10.26 -26.58 4.05
N PHE A 434 9.66 -25.40 4.05
CA PHE A 434 10.25 -24.19 3.53
C PHE A 434 10.66 -23.31 4.70
N ASP A 435 11.91 -22.87 4.69
CA ASP A 435 12.46 -21.91 5.65
C ASP A 435 12.09 -20.48 5.19
N PRO A 436 11.22 -19.78 5.94
CA PRO A 436 10.76 -18.46 5.54
C PRO A 436 11.81 -17.36 5.72
N THR A 437 12.96 -17.67 6.36
CA THR A 437 14.02 -16.72 6.64
C THR A 437 15.08 -16.65 5.54
N ASN A 438 15.28 -17.74 4.79
CA ASN A 438 16.30 -17.81 3.72
C ASN A 438 15.79 -18.40 2.39
N GLY A 439 14.54 -18.87 2.35
CA GLY A 439 13.92 -19.39 1.13
C GLY A 439 14.35 -20.81 0.73
N THR A 440 15.01 -21.57 1.61
CA THR A 440 15.45 -22.94 1.31
C THR A 440 14.35 -23.97 1.58
N TYR A 441 14.47 -25.13 0.92
CA TYR A 441 13.54 -26.24 1.10
C TYR A 441 14.25 -27.47 1.65
N THR A 442 13.65 -28.10 2.66
CA THR A 442 14.04 -29.40 3.20
C THR A 442 12.98 -30.43 2.88
N ASN A 443 13.32 -31.53 2.21
CA ASN A 443 12.37 -32.58 1.93
C ASN A 443 11.95 -33.33 3.21
N VAL A 444 10.66 -33.62 3.35
CA VAL A 444 10.19 -34.56 4.37
C VAL A 444 10.63 -35.98 3.98
N PRO A 445 11.28 -36.73 4.88
CA PRO A 445 11.76 -38.08 4.55
C PRO A 445 10.65 -39.05 4.17
N GLY A 446 10.97 -40.04 3.30
CA GLY A 446 10.07 -41.13 2.92
C GLY A 446 9.42 -40.99 1.54
N GLY A 447 9.84 -40.01 0.71
CA GLY A 447 9.34 -39.85 -0.67
C GLY A 447 7.92 -39.34 -0.73
N PRO A 448 7.21 -39.53 -1.87
CA PRO A 448 5.82 -39.09 -1.98
C PRO A 448 4.92 -39.77 -0.95
N VAL A 449 4.08 -38.96 -0.31
CA VAL A 449 3.14 -39.40 0.73
C VAL A 449 1.80 -39.73 0.08
N ALA A 450 1.22 -40.89 0.40
CA ALA A 450 -0.10 -41.28 -0.09
C ALA A 450 -1.15 -40.23 0.29
N ASN A 451 -2.10 -39.95 -0.60
CA ASN A 451 -3.19 -39.00 -0.39
C ASN A 451 -4.40 -39.64 0.36
N THR A 452 -4.13 -40.50 1.33
CA THR A 452 -5.15 -41.18 2.13
C THR A 452 -4.83 -41.13 3.62
N GLY A 453 -5.88 -41.06 4.45
CA GLY A 453 -5.74 -41.00 5.89
C GLY A 453 -5.15 -39.70 6.43
N ALA A 454 -4.76 -39.76 7.68
CA ALA A 454 -4.10 -38.63 8.38
C ALA A 454 -2.61 -38.88 8.52
N ARG A 455 -1.80 -37.83 8.34
CA ARG A 455 -0.34 -37.91 8.52
C ARG A 455 0.18 -36.77 9.37
N GLN A 456 1.11 -37.11 10.22
CA GLN A 456 1.81 -36.15 11.08
C GLN A 456 3.06 -35.60 10.37
N PHE A 457 3.31 -34.30 10.56
CA PHE A 457 4.48 -33.59 10.08
C PHE A 457 5.08 -32.76 11.21
N THR A 458 6.39 -32.93 11.44
CA THR A 458 7.14 -32.20 12.47
C THR A 458 8.25 -31.39 11.77
N PRO A 459 8.38 -30.08 12.06
CA PRO A 459 9.46 -29.27 11.51
C PRO A 459 10.85 -29.81 11.85
N PRO A 460 11.88 -29.55 11.00
CA PRO A 460 13.21 -30.13 11.17
C PRO A 460 14.04 -29.53 12.33
N GLY A 461 13.47 -28.62 13.11
CA GLY A 461 14.15 -27.90 14.20
C GLY A 461 14.09 -26.39 14.01
N LYS A 462 15.14 -25.69 14.44
CA LYS A 462 15.28 -24.25 14.21
C LYS A 462 15.50 -23.95 12.73
N ASN A 463 14.94 -22.84 12.24
CA ASN A 463 15.23 -22.33 10.91
C ASN A 463 16.61 -21.64 10.85
N HIS A 464 16.97 -21.09 9.71
CA HIS A 464 18.30 -20.49 9.50
C HIS A 464 18.62 -19.34 10.47
N GLU A 465 17.62 -18.56 10.89
CA GLU A 465 17.79 -17.48 11.87
C GLU A 465 17.63 -17.95 13.34
N GLY A 466 17.49 -19.23 13.57
CA GLY A 466 17.31 -19.78 14.90
C GLY A 466 15.89 -19.64 15.47
N ALA A 467 14.91 -19.23 14.66
CA ALA A 467 13.51 -19.18 15.01
C ALA A 467 12.83 -20.55 14.83
N ASP A 468 11.59 -20.67 15.28
CA ASP A 468 10.82 -21.93 15.27
C ASP A 468 9.80 -22.02 14.12
N ASP A 469 9.65 -20.97 13.34
CA ASP A 469 8.61 -20.90 12.32
C ASP A 469 9.02 -21.57 11.01
N TRP A 470 8.04 -22.26 10.41
CA TRP A 470 8.20 -23.03 9.18
C TRP A 470 6.95 -23.01 8.31
N VAL A 471 7.13 -23.21 7.01
CA VAL A 471 6.01 -23.48 6.09
C VAL A 471 6.09 -24.93 5.61
N LEU A 472 5.02 -25.70 5.85
CA LEU A 472 4.84 -27.01 5.22
C LEU A 472 4.16 -26.84 3.87
N LEU A 473 4.83 -27.26 2.80
CA LEU A 473 4.29 -27.29 1.45
C LEU A 473 4.04 -28.74 1.05
N LEU A 474 2.77 -29.08 0.81
CA LEU A 474 2.36 -30.33 0.23
C LEU A 474 1.90 -30.08 -1.21
N ALA A 475 2.62 -30.66 -2.18
CA ALA A 475 2.30 -30.56 -3.59
C ALA A 475 1.94 -31.95 -4.15
N ALA A 476 0.71 -32.11 -4.63
CA ALA A 476 0.28 -33.35 -5.26
C ALA A 476 1.11 -33.68 -6.50
N SER A 477 1.41 -34.95 -6.72
CA SER A 477 2.16 -35.40 -7.90
C SER A 477 1.46 -34.97 -9.18
N GLY A 478 2.23 -34.45 -10.13
CA GLY A 478 1.70 -33.89 -11.37
C GLY A 478 1.19 -32.44 -11.26
N SER A 479 1.30 -31.79 -10.11
CA SER A 479 1.03 -30.36 -10.00
C SER A 479 2.22 -29.56 -10.59
N SER A 480 1.92 -28.68 -11.54
CA SER A 480 2.93 -27.79 -12.14
C SER A 480 3.26 -26.65 -11.19
N ARG A 481 4.54 -26.32 -11.05
CA ARG A 481 4.96 -25.01 -10.54
C ARG A 481 4.79 -23.98 -11.65
N HIS A 482 4.25 -22.83 -11.34
CA HIS A 482 4.12 -21.69 -12.26
C HIS A 482 5.38 -20.87 -12.30
#